data_a8c5a828e704910fa5f1f351e39fc226
#
_entry.id   a8c5a828e704910fa5f1f351e39fc226
#
_cell.length_a   1.000
_cell.length_b   1.000
_cell.length_c   1.000
_cell.angle_alpha   90.00
_cell.angle_beta   90.00
_cell.angle_gamma   90.00
#
_symmetry.space_group_name_H-M   'P 1'
#
loop_
_entity.id
_entity.type
_entity.pdbx_description
1 polymer ?
#
loop_
_entity_poly.entity_id
_entity_poly.type
_entity_poly.pdbx_seq_one_letter_code
_entity_poly.pdbx_strand_id
1 'polypeptide(L)'
;MNRKPFAPNLHTPQDKYSKEELNKLASKGFLGNLKADFRDNSRPDIAWEAEAIAKSHGIYLEFNRAKTGDEKEWVYMVRISIPGGGPLNRGQWNVIDDLTEKYTRDSEGHPSIRLTTRQNIQFHWIKKEHVAEVIKTLAESGLNTLNGCGDNTRNVMGCPLSRFSDVYDANAMARKAGAYFQLPVEPFIQVWAIDPKYLRKPEESF
;
A
#
# COMPACT_ATOMS: atom_id res chain seq x y z
N MET A 1 -11.21 19.25 4.51
CA MET A 1 -11.10 19.66 3.10
C MET A 1 -11.99 18.73 2.27
N ASN A 2 -13.01 19.26 1.61
CA ASN A 2 -13.77 18.49 0.61
C ASN A 2 -12.83 18.14 -0.55
N ARG A 3 -12.26 16.93 -0.52
CA ARG A 3 -11.50 16.43 -1.66
C ARG A 3 -12.47 16.27 -2.82
N LYS A 4 -12.20 16.93 -3.95
CA LYS A 4 -12.97 16.72 -5.16
C LYS A 4 -12.87 15.24 -5.54
N PRO A 5 -13.95 14.62 -6.01
CA PRO A 5 -13.88 13.26 -6.52
C PRO A 5 -12.81 13.18 -7.63
N PHE A 6 -12.19 12.02 -7.76
CA PHE A 6 -11.21 11.74 -8.82
C PHE A 6 -11.80 12.18 -10.17
N ALA A 7 -11.17 13.15 -10.79
CA ALA A 7 -11.55 13.60 -12.14
C ALA A 7 -10.64 12.91 -13.16
N PRO A 8 -11.20 12.39 -14.26
CA PRO A 8 -10.38 11.88 -15.34
C PRO A 8 -9.44 12.98 -15.87
N ASN A 9 -8.33 12.57 -16.46
CA ASN A 9 -7.39 13.49 -17.07
C ASN A 9 -8.08 14.29 -18.19
N LEU A 10 -8.31 15.58 -17.94
CA LEU A 10 -9.02 16.45 -18.87
C LEU A 10 -8.24 16.75 -20.16
N HIS A 11 -6.94 16.40 -20.19
CA HIS A 11 -6.07 16.70 -21.33
C HIS A 11 -5.92 15.53 -22.31
N THR A 12 -6.33 14.33 -21.93
CA THR A 12 -6.26 13.14 -22.79
C THR A 12 -7.67 12.66 -23.10
N PRO A 13 -8.08 12.60 -24.38
CA PRO A 13 -9.36 12.02 -24.77
C PRO A 13 -9.49 10.56 -24.32
N GLN A 14 -10.67 10.13 -23.90
CA GLN A 14 -10.88 8.78 -23.34
C GLN A 14 -10.60 7.65 -24.33
N ASP A 15 -10.77 7.89 -25.62
CA ASP A 15 -10.44 6.95 -26.70
C ASP A 15 -8.94 6.67 -26.81
N LYS A 16 -8.10 7.48 -26.13
CA LYS A 16 -6.65 7.33 -26.05
C LYS A 16 -6.16 6.76 -24.73
N TYR A 17 -7.07 6.40 -23.83
CA TYR A 17 -6.69 5.82 -22.54
C TYR A 17 -6.10 4.41 -22.73
N SER A 18 -5.05 4.12 -22.00
CA SER A 18 -4.50 2.78 -21.88
C SER A 18 -5.50 1.83 -21.22
N LYS A 19 -5.26 0.53 -21.36
CA LYS A 19 -6.07 -0.50 -20.69
C LYS A 19 -6.07 -0.32 -19.16
N GLU A 20 -4.93 0.06 -18.59
CA GLU A 20 -4.76 0.35 -17.17
C GLU A 20 -5.58 1.57 -16.71
N GLU A 21 -5.57 2.63 -17.50
CA GLU A 21 -6.35 3.84 -17.18
C GLU A 21 -7.84 3.55 -17.23
N LEU A 22 -8.32 2.82 -18.25
CA LEU A 22 -9.72 2.40 -18.37
C LEU A 22 -10.15 1.51 -17.19
N ASN A 23 -9.30 0.56 -16.78
CA ASN A 23 -9.54 -0.30 -15.63
C ASN A 23 -9.63 0.51 -14.33
N LYS A 24 -8.71 1.45 -14.12
CA LYS A 24 -8.72 2.33 -12.95
C LYS A 24 -9.94 3.25 -12.95
N LEU A 25 -10.33 3.78 -14.10
CA LEU A 25 -11.53 4.61 -14.23
C LEU A 25 -12.81 3.82 -13.87
N ALA A 26 -12.90 2.59 -14.34
CA ALA A 26 -14.04 1.71 -14.06
C ALA A 26 -14.08 1.18 -12.62
N SER A 27 -12.99 1.29 -11.87
CA SER A 27 -12.80 0.64 -10.56
C SER A 27 -13.55 1.30 -9.39
N LYS A 28 -14.35 2.32 -9.64
CA LYS A 28 -15.13 3.03 -8.60
C LYS A 28 -14.26 3.49 -7.42
N GLY A 29 -13.25 4.30 -7.69
CA GLY A 29 -12.36 4.84 -6.66
C GLY A 29 -11.30 3.85 -6.19
N PHE A 30 -10.78 3.04 -7.09
CA PHE A 30 -9.76 2.00 -6.84
C PHE A 30 -10.24 0.86 -5.93
N LEU A 31 -11.54 0.59 -5.90
CA LEU A 31 -12.09 -0.58 -5.23
C LEU A 31 -11.97 -1.84 -6.12
N GLY A 32 -12.39 -1.73 -7.37
CA GLY A 32 -12.42 -2.85 -8.30
C GLY A 32 -13.11 -4.08 -7.70
N ASN A 33 -12.60 -5.24 -8.03
CA ASN A 33 -13.02 -6.52 -7.47
C ASN A 33 -12.08 -7.05 -6.38
N LEU A 34 -11.21 -6.21 -5.80
CA LEU A 34 -10.19 -6.64 -4.84
C LEU A 34 -10.73 -7.53 -3.73
N LYS A 35 -11.88 -7.15 -3.17
CA LYS A 35 -12.52 -7.92 -2.10
C LYS A 35 -12.89 -9.33 -2.53
N ALA A 36 -13.44 -9.49 -3.72
CA ALA A 36 -13.81 -10.79 -4.26
C ALA A 36 -12.57 -11.62 -4.61
N ASP A 37 -11.62 -11.01 -5.32
CA ASP A 37 -10.39 -11.68 -5.73
C ASP A 37 -9.54 -12.17 -4.55
N PHE A 38 -9.40 -11.37 -3.48
CA PHE A 38 -8.66 -11.80 -2.29
C PHE A 38 -9.41 -12.81 -1.40
N ARG A 39 -10.73 -12.97 -1.57
CA ARG A 39 -11.53 -14.00 -0.91
C ARG A 39 -11.65 -15.30 -1.69
N ASP A 40 -11.34 -15.27 -2.98
CA ASP A 40 -11.35 -16.46 -3.82
C ASP A 40 -10.10 -17.30 -3.55
N ASN A 41 -10.27 -18.35 -2.76
CA ASN A 41 -9.21 -19.30 -2.44
C ASN A 41 -9.04 -20.40 -3.51
N SER A 42 -9.80 -20.38 -4.59
CA SER A 42 -9.68 -21.37 -5.67
C SER A 42 -8.40 -21.20 -6.48
N ARG A 43 -7.76 -20.02 -6.41
CA ARG A 43 -6.52 -19.69 -7.10
C ARG A 43 -5.58 -18.88 -6.20
N PRO A 44 -4.27 -19.12 -6.28
CA PRO A 44 -3.28 -18.40 -5.46
C PRO A 44 -2.96 -16.99 -5.98
N ASP A 45 -3.23 -16.70 -7.23
CA ASP A 45 -3.08 -15.38 -7.86
C ASP A 45 -4.40 -14.58 -7.84
N ILE A 46 -4.41 -13.41 -8.43
CA ILE A 46 -5.59 -12.57 -8.64
C ILE A 46 -5.71 -12.19 -10.11
N ALA A 47 -6.89 -11.76 -10.53
CA ALA A 47 -7.11 -11.31 -11.90
C ALA A 47 -6.23 -10.09 -12.23
N TRP A 48 -5.90 -9.90 -13.50
CA TRP A 48 -5.08 -8.78 -13.97
C TRP A 48 -5.69 -7.42 -13.57
N GLU A 49 -7.00 -7.31 -13.71
CA GLU A 49 -7.74 -6.10 -13.35
C GLU A 49 -7.58 -5.77 -11.85
N ALA A 50 -7.65 -6.79 -11.01
CA ALA A 50 -7.46 -6.66 -9.57
C ALA A 50 -5.99 -6.34 -9.23
N GLU A 51 -5.02 -6.97 -9.91
CA GLU A 51 -3.59 -6.68 -9.72
C GLU A 51 -3.27 -5.21 -10.02
N ALA A 52 -3.79 -4.67 -11.12
CA ALA A 52 -3.59 -3.28 -11.49
C ALA A 52 -4.15 -2.31 -10.43
N ILE A 53 -5.27 -2.64 -9.78
CA ILE A 53 -5.85 -1.85 -8.70
C ILE A 53 -5.08 -2.07 -7.39
N ALA A 54 -4.70 -3.32 -7.07
CA ALA A 54 -3.94 -3.65 -5.86
C ALA A 54 -2.63 -2.87 -5.76
N LYS A 55 -1.95 -2.63 -6.88
CA LYS A 55 -0.74 -1.80 -6.96
C LYS A 55 -0.98 -0.39 -6.41
N SER A 56 -2.13 0.21 -6.67
CA SER A 56 -2.48 1.53 -6.12
C SER A 56 -2.62 1.52 -4.60
N HIS A 57 -2.88 0.36 -4.02
CA HIS A 57 -2.92 0.14 -2.57
C HIS A 57 -1.59 -0.40 -1.99
N GLY A 58 -0.50 -0.40 -2.75
CA GLY A 58 0.80 -0.87 -2.30
C GLY A 58 0.94 -2.39 -2.22
N ILE A 59 0.05 -3.14 -2.88
CA ILE A 59 0.04 -4.61 -2.91
C ILE A 59 0.50 -5.06 -4.30
N TYR A 60 1.47 -5.97 -4.34
CA TYR A 60 1.98 -6.51 -5.59
C TYR A 60 1.86 -8.02 -5.60
N LEU A 61 1.42 -8.55 -6.72
CA LEU A 61 1.52 -9.97 -7.01
C LEU A 61 2.94 -10.28 -7.47
N GLU A 62 3.58 -11.20 -6.80
CA GLU A 62 4.92 -11.69 -7.11
C GLU A 62 4.92 -13.22 -7.15
N PHE A 63 6.03 -13.82 -7.45
CA PHE A 63 6.20 -15.27 -7.38
C PHE A 63 7.64 -15.63 -7.00
N ASN A 64 7.78 -16.80 -6.41
CA ASN A 64 9.08 -17.37 -6.12
C ASN A 64 9.83 -17.68 -7.43
N ARG A 65 10.88 -16.93 -7.71
CA ARG A 65 11.64 -17.02 -8.97
C ARG A 65 12.41 -18.33 -9.13
N ALA A 66 12.61 -19.06 -8.06
CA ALA A 66 13.23 -20.40 -8.10
C ALA A 66 12.26 -21.49 -8.60
N LYS A 67 10.94 -21.17 -8.60
CA LYS A 67 9.89 -22.09 -9.04
C LYS A 67 9.20 -21.53 -10.27
N THR A 68 9.24 -22.27 -11.38
CA THR A 68 8.70 -21.84 -12.68
C THR A 68 7.75 -22.88 -13.25
N GLY A 69 7.02 -22.52 -14.30
CA GLY A 69 6.04 -23.42 -14.92
C GLY A 69 4.89 -23.77 -13.97
N ASP A 70 4.54 -25.04 -13.93
CA ASP A 70 3.42 -25.56 -13.11
C ASP A 70 3.69 -25.52 -11.59
N GLU A 71 4.98 -25.41 -11.22
CA GLU A 71 5.40 -25.28 -9.80
C GLU A 71 5.40 -23.84 -9.31
N LYS A 72 4.93 -22.89 -10.11
CA LYS A 72 4.97 -21.47 -9.79
C LYS A 72 4.27 -21.17 -8.47
N GLU A 73 5.05 -20.69 -7.50
CA GLU A 73 4.57 -20.32 -6.19
C GLU A 73 4.29 -18.83 -6.15
N TRP A 74 3.01 -18.47 -6.10
CA TRP A 74 2.58 -17.09 -5.99
C TRP A 74 2.69 -16.57 -4.56
N VAL A 75 3.20 -15.36 -4.45
CA VAL A 75 3.36 -14.62 -3.18
C VAL A 75 3.00 -13.16 -3.41
N TYR A 76 2.82 -12.45 -2.32
CA TYR A 76 2.49 -11.02 -2.35
C TYR A 76 3.56 -10.20 -1.65
N MET A 77 3.82 -9.03 -2.19
CA MET A 77 4.57 -7.97 -1.52
C MET A 77 3.61 -6.89 -1.07
N VAL A 78 3.73 -6.47 0.18
CA VAL A 78 3.01 -5.30 0.72
C VAL A 78 4.03 -4.24 1.09
N ARG A 79 3.84 -3.02 0.59
CA ARG A 79 4.72 -1.89 0.87
C ARG A 79 4.04 -0.92 1.81
N ILE A 80 4.59 -0.79 3.01
CA ILE A 80 4.13 0.16 4.03
C ILE A 80 4.62 1.55 3.63
N SER A 81 3.70 2.50 3.60
CA SER A 81 4.02 3.91 3.41
C SER A 81 4.38 4.55 4.75
N ILE A 82 5.56 5.19 4.78
CA ILE A 82 6.05 5.90 5.96
C ILE A 82 6.29 7.36 5.56
N PRO A 83 5.27 8.22 5.68
CA PRO A 83 5.35 9.61 5.23
C PRO A 83 6.53 10.36 5.86
N GLY A 84 7.34 11.00 5.02
CA GLY A 84 8.54 11.71 5.44
C GLY A 84 9.64 10.82 6.03
N GLY A 85 9.54 9.50 5.88
CA GLY A 85 10.52 8.57 6.46
C GLY A 85 10.38 8.35 7.96
N GLY A 86 9.24 8.67 8.55
CA GLY A 86 8.98 8.47 9.98
C GLY A 86 8.91 9.76 10.79
N PRO A 87 9.02 9.68 12.12
CA PRO A 87 9.41 8.51 12.90
C PRO A 87 8.32 7.46 13.03
N LEU A 88 8.70 6.22 13.25
CA LEU A 88 7.83 5.16 13.74
C LEU A 88 7.89 5.11 15.27
N ASN A 89 6.76 4.94 15.91
CA ASN A 89 6.71 4.72 17.35
C ASN A 89 6.97 3.24 17.70
N ARG A 90 7.19 2.96 19.00
CA ARG A 90 7.46 1.61 19.47
C ARG A 90 6.36 0.61 19.13
N GLY A 91 5.09 1.01 19.25
CA GLY A 91 3.96 0.13 18.93
C GLY A 91 3.93 -0.25 17.45
N GLN A 92 4.20 0.71 16.56
CA GLN A 92 4.31 0.46 15.13
C GLN A 92 5.46 -0.48 14.77
N TRP A 93 6.62 -0.32 15.42
CA TRP A 93 7.75 -1.23 15.24
C TRP A 93 7.43 -2.65 15.71
N ASN A 94 6.79 -2.81 16.86
CA ASN A 94 6.37 -4.13 17.34
C ASN A 94 5.43 -4.81 16.35
N VAL A 95 4.45 -4.08 15.80
CA VAL A 95 3.54 -4.61 14.77
C VAL A 95 4.29 -5.03 13.52
N ILE A 96 5.26 -4.24 13.06
CA ILE A 96 6.09 -4.59 11.89
C ILE A 96 6.89 -5.86 12.17
N ASP A 97 7.49 -5.98 13.35
CA ASP A 97 8.28 -7.14 13.76
C ASP A 97 7.42 -8.40 13.84
N ASP A 98 6.28 -8.35 14.54
CA ASP A 98 5.33 -9.45 14.67
C ASP A 98 4.83 -9.94 13.28
N LEU A 99 4.49 -9.02 12.39
CA LEU A 99 4.05 -9.34 11.03
C LEU A 99 5.19 -9.94 10.20
N THR A 100 6.42 -9.46 10.40
CA THR A 100 7.62 -10.00 9.76
C THR A 100 7.81 -11.46 10.13
N GLU A 101 7.85 -11.75 11.42
CA GLU A 101 8.03 -13.10 11.95
C GLU A 101 6.94 -14.06 11.47
N LYS A 102 5.72 -13.59 11.39
CA LYS A 102 4.56 -14.43 11.10
C LYS A 102 4.35 -14.67 9.60
N TYR A 103 4.60 -13.68 8.74
CA TYR A 103 4.10 -13.72 7.36
C TYR A 103 5.14 -13.51 6.27
N THR A 104 6.40 -13.15 6.58
CA THR A 104 7.39 -12.80 5.55
C THR A 104 8.49 -13.85 5.40
N ARG A 105 8.20 -15.10 5.74
CA ARG A 105 9.19 -16.19 5.65
C ARG A 105 9.38 -16.61 4.20
N ASP A 106 10.65 -16.61 3.78
CA ASP A 106 11.07 -17.10 2.47
C ASP A 106 10.97 -18.63 2.35
N SER A 107 11.45 -19.19 1.25
CA SER A 107 11.44 -20.62 1.00
C SER A 107 12.33 -21.43 1.95
N GLU A 108 13.25 -20.78 2.64
CA GLU A 108 14.15 -21.37 3.65
C GLU A 108 13.63 -21.15 5.09
N GLY A 109 12.52 -20.44 5.21
CA GLY A 109 11.88 -20.16 6.50
C GLY A 109 12.43 -18.93 7.23
N HIS A 110 13.26 -18.12 6.58
CA HIS A 110 13.84 -16.92 7.19
C HIS A 110 12.88 -15.73 7.04
N PRO A 111 12.47 -15.09 8.15
CA PRO A 111 11.68 -13.87 8.09
C PRO A 111 12.55 -12.70 7.68
N SER A 112 11.98 -11.77 6.90
CA SER A 112 12.72 -10.60 6.46
C SER A 112 11.84 -9.42 6.10
N ILE A 113 12.39 -8.21 6.29
CA ILE A 113 11.85 -6.97 5.73
C ILE A 113 12.86 -6.36 4.77
N ARG A 114 12.37 -5.50 3.88
CA ARG A 114 13.23 -4.66 3.05
C ARG A 114 12.96 -3.20 3.30
N LEU A 115 14.01 -2.46 3.58
CA LEU A 115 13.97 -1.00 3.62
C LEU A 115 14.16 -0.48 2.20
N THR A 116 13.33 0.47 1.78
CA THR A 116 13.43 1.04 0.44
C THR A 116 14.22 2.34 0.43
N THR A 117 14.77 2.69 -0.72
CA THR A 117 15.44 3.99 -0.92
C THR A 117 14.51 5.19 -0.74
N ARG A 118 13.18 4.96 -0.70
CA ARG A 118 12.17 5.97 -0.39
C ARG A 118 11.67 5.92 1.05
N GLN A 119 12.49 5.38 1.96
CA GLN A 119 12.17 5.33 3.39
C GLN A 119 10.85 4.63 3.71
N ASN A 120 10.47 3.64 2.91
CA ASN A 120 9.34 2.75 3.13
C ASN A 120 9.83 1.36 3.56
N ILE A 121 8.91 0.53 4.06
CA ILE A 121 9.18 -0.87 4.41
C ILE A 121 8.40 -1.78 3.48
N GLN A 122 9.00 -2.90 3.09
CA GLN A 122 8.34 -3.94 2.30
C GLN A 122 8.34 -5.25 3.05
N PHE A 123 7.17 -5.89 3.02
CA PHE A 123 6.98 -7.29 3.35
C PHE A 123 6.93 -8.09 2.05
N HIS A 124 7.70 -9.15 1.99
CA HIS A 124 7.69 -10.11 0.89
C HIS A 124 7.18 -11.46 1.38
N TRP A 125 6.94 -12.41 0.48
CA TRP A 125 6.55 -13.79 0.77
C TRP A 125 5.16 -13.96 1.41
N ILE A 126 4.35 -12.92 1.48
CA ILE A 126 3.01 -13.01 2.06
C ILE A 126 2.15 -13.91 1.18
N LYS A 127 1.46 -14.88 1.77
CA LYS A 127 0.48 -15.70 1.05
C LYS A 127 -0.83 -14.94 0.91
N LYS A 128 -1.60 -15.26 -0.14
CA LYS A 128 -2.85 -14.57 -0.49
C LYS A 128 -3.82 -14.43 0.69
N GLU A 129 -4.03 -15.52 1.41
CA GLU A 129 -4.94 -15.60 2.55
C GLU A 129 -4.57 -14.66 3.71
N HIS A 130 -3.31 -14.23 3.79
CA HIS A 130 -2.80 -13.38 4.87
C HIS A 130 -2.75 -11.89 4.51
N VAL A 131 -2.89 -11.53 3.24
CA VAL A 131 -2.78 -10.12 2.79
C VAL A 131 -3.76 -9.22 3.54
N ALA A 132 -4.99 -9.66 3.73
CA ALA A 132 -6.00 -8.89 4.43
C ALA A 132 -5.67 -8.66 5.91
N GLU A 133 -5.22 -9.70 6.59
CA GLU A 133 -4.83 -9.62 8.00
C GLU A 133 -3.64 -8.68 8.18
N VAL A 134 -2.63 -8.80 7.32
CA VAL A 134 -1.46 -7.91 7.33
C VAL A 134 -1.87 -6.44 7.20
N ILE A 135 -2.70 -6.12 6.19
CA ILE A 135 -3.14 -4.75 5.97
C ILE A 135 -4.02 -4.24 7.11
N LYS A 136 -4.90 -5.08 7.64
CA LYS A 136 -5.74 -4.75 8.79
C LYS A 136 -4.89 -4.40 10.01
N THR A 137 -3.93 -5.24 10.34
CA THR A 137 -3.05 -5.05 11.50
C THR A 137 -2.20 -3.77 11.35
N LEU A 138 -1.71 -3.48 10.14
CA LEU A 138 -1.03 -2.23 9.84
C LEU A 138 -1.95 -1.01 10.06
N ALA A 139 -3.18 -1.08 9.56
CA ALA A 139 -4.15 0.02 9.70
C ALA A 139 -4.51 0.27 11.17
N GLU A 140 -4.68 -0.79 11.97
CA GLU A 140 -4.94 -0.69 13.41
C GLU A 140 -3.79 -0.02 14.18
N SER A 141 -2.56 -0.11 13.68
CA SER A 141 -1.40 0.59 14.23
C SER A 141 -1.23 2.03 13.70
N GLY A 142 -2.14 2.48 12.84
CA GLY A 142 -2.07 3.80 12.19
C GLY A 142 -1.13 3.85 10.97
N LEU A 143 -0.67 2.70 10.48
CA LEU A 143 0.09 2.58 9.24
C LEU A 143 -0.85 2.27 8.06
N ASN A 144 -0.43 2.60 6.85
CA ASN A 144 -1.14 2.23 5.64
C ASN A 144 -0.17 1.97 4.48
N THR A 145 -0.71 1.56 3.33
CA THR A 145 0.06 1.18 2.15
C THR A 145 -0.16 2.12 0.95
N LEU A 146 -0.97 3.17 1.12
CA LEU A 146 -1.13 4.20 0.10
C LEU A 146 0.19 4.95 -0.13
N ASN A 147 0.41 5.44 -1.34
CA ASN A 147 1.70 6.04 -1.77
C ASN A 147 2.90 5.08 -1.71
N GLY A 148 2.67 3.80 -1.49
CA GLY A 148 3.70 2.77 -1.53
C GLY A 148 4.10 2.38 -2.95
N CYS A 149 3.23 2.58 -3.94
CA CYS A 149 3.41 2.11 -5.31
C CYS A 149 3.84 3.21 -6.29
N GLY A 150 4.36 2.79 -7.46
CA GLY A 150 4.79 3.67 -8.54
C GLY A 150 3.69 4.19 -9.45
N ASP A 151 2.50 3.63 -9.37
CA ASP A 151 1.36 4.04 -10.21
C ASP A 151 0.64 5.29 -9.67
N ASN A 152 1.10 5.82 -8.56
CA ASN A 152 0.59 7.02 -7.91
C ASN A 152 1.74 7.84 -7.33
N THR A 153 1.41 8.94 -6.67
CA THR A 153 2.41 9.75 -5.98
C THR A 153 3.15 8.90 -4.96
N ARG A 154 4.47 8.81 -5.12
CA ARG A 154 5.35 8.10 -4.22
C ARG A 154 5.48 8.82 -2.88
N ASN A 155 6.02 8.11 -1.88
CA ASN A 155 6.38 8.69 -0.60
C ASN A 155 7.27 9.94 -0.80
N VAL A 156 6.91 11.02 -0.13
CA VAL A 156 7.72 12.24 -0.09
C VAL A 156 8.73 12.11 1.04
N MET A 157 10.00 12.32 0.74
CA MET A 157 11.10 12.14 1.69
C MET A 157 11.65 13.48 2.14
N GLY A 158 12.07 13.54 3.39
CA GLY A 158 12.90 14.61 3.95
C GLY A 158 14.24 14.08 4.39
N CYS A 159 15.19 14.98 4.65
CA CYS A 159 16.46 14.61 5.27
C CYS A 159 16.19 14.09 6.69
N PRO A 160 16.57 12.85 7.04
CA PRO A 160 16.30 12.30 8.36
C PRO A 160 16.99 13.06 9.50
N LEU A 161 18.05 13.78 9.20
CA LEU A 161 18.78 14.59 10.17
C LEU A 161 18.14 15.96 10.42
N SER A 162 17.24 16.42 9.54
CA SER A 162 16.62 17.73 9.66
C SER A 162 15.76 17.92 10.93
N ARG A 163 15.28 16.81 11.50
CA ARG A 163 14.57 16.82 12.78
C ARG A 163 15.40 17.29 13.97
N PHE A 164 16.73 17.29 13.84
CA PHE A 164 17.68 17.77 14.84
C PHE A 164 18.19 19.17 14.53
N SER A 165 17.66 19.80 13.48
CA SER A 165 18.03 21.17 13.09
C SER A 165 17.09 22.17 13.75
N ASP A 166 17.66 23.21 14.32
CA ASP A 166 16.91 24.35 14.88
C ASP A 166 16.38 25.30 13.78
N VAL A 167 16.79 25.07 12.52
CA VAL A 167 16.42 25.97 11.41
C VAL A 167 15.19 25.47 10.67
N TYR A 168 15.13 24.17 10.35
CA TYR A 168 14.07 23.64 9.49
C TYR A 168 13.88 22.13 9.63
N ASP A 169 12.64 21.67 9.86
CA ASP A 169 12.27 20.27 9.85
C ASP A 169 11.73 19.84 8.46
N ALA A 170 12.63 19.35 7.62
CA ALA A 170 12.28 18.85 6.29
C ALA A 170 11.35 17.63 6.35
N ASN A 171 11.42 16.82 7.40
CA ASN A 171 10.55 15.65 7.56
C ASN A 171 9.11 16.08 7.86
N ALA A 172 8.90 17.09 8.68
CA ALA A 172 7.56 17.65 8.92
C ALA A 172 6.94 18.17 7.62
N MET A 173 7.72 18.87 6.80
CA MET A 173 7.27 19.34 5.48
C MET A 173 7.00 18.18 4.52
N ALA A 174 7.86 17.17 4.48
CA ALA A 174 7.67 15.98 3.65
C ALA A 174 6.38 15.22 4.01
N ARG A 175 6.05 15.11 5.31
CA ARG A 175 4.78 14.52 5.76
C ARG A 175 3.57 15.31 5.26
N LYS A 176 3.60 16.64 5.37
CA LYS A 176 2.52 17.52 4.88
C LYS A 176 2.35 17.38 3.36
N ALA A 177 3.45 17.42 2.61
CA ALA A 177 3.42 17.25 1.17
C ALA A 177 2.92 15.84 0.77
N GLY A 178 3.38 14.79 1.45
CA GLY A 178 2.92 13.43 1.23
C GLY A 178 1.42 13.27 1.47
N ALA A 179 0.90 13.86 2.53
CA ALA A 179 -0.53 13.86 2.82
C ALA A 179 -1.35 14.63 1.77
N TYR A 180 -0.81 15.75 1.27
CA TYR A 180 -1.46 16.54 0.22
C TYR A 180 -1.57 15.80 -1.11
N PHE A 181 -0.51 15.10 -1.50
CA PHE A 181 -0.43 14.36 -2.77
C PHE A 181 -0.90 12.91 -2.68
N GLN A 182 -1.35 12.47 -1.51
CA GLN A 182 -1.91 11.13 -1.36
C GLN A 182 -3.15 10.96 -2.25
N LEU A 183 -3.34 9.74 -2.79
CA LEU A 183 -4.55 9.42 -3.54
C LEU A 183 -5.80 9.79 -2.74
N PRO A 184 -6.79 10.43 -3.37
CA PRO A 184 -8.05 10.81 -2.72
C PRO A 184 -9.00 9.62 -2.58
N VAL A 185 -8.46 8.47 -2.15
CA VAL A 185 -9.18 7.20 -1.97
C VAL A 185 -8.91 6.67 -0.57
N GLU A 186 -9.82 5.82 -0.11
CA GLU A 186 -9.65 5.16 1.18
C GLU A 186 -8.57 4.07 1.10
N PRO A 187 -7.77 3.85 2.13
CA PRO A 187 -6.86 2.73 2.22
C PRO A 187 -7.60 1.40 2.01
N PHE A 188 -6.93 0.42 1.43
CA PHE A 188 -7.51 -0.89 1.11
C PHE A 188 -8.27 -1.54 2.27
N ILE A 189 -7.76 -1.40 3.49
CA ILE A 189 -8.43 -1.95 4.68
C ILE A 189 -9.80 -1.31 4.95
N GLN A 190 -9.93 -0.01 4.73
CA GLN A 190 -11.20 0.71 4.91
C GLN A 190 -12.22 0.25 3.88
N VAL A 191 -11.76 -0.06 2.68
CA VAL A 191 -12.57 -0.62 1.60
C VAL A 191 -13.00 -2.05 1.88
N TRP A 192 -12.10 -2.85 2.44
CA TRP A 192 -12.30 -4.29 2.61
C TRP A 192 -12.99 -4.65 3.92
N ALA A 193 -12.52 -4.12 5.05
CA ALA A 193 -13.03 -4.52 6.36
C ALA A 193 -14.45 -4.03 6.60
N ILE A 194 -14.86 -2.92 5.98
CA ILE A 194 -16.20 -2.31 6.12
C ILE A 194 -16.53 -2.06 7.61
N ASP A 195 -15.55 -2.00 8.47
CA ASP A 195 -15.76 -1.68 9.88
C ASP A 195 -15.64 -0.16 10.06
N PRO A 196 -16.76 0.52 10.39
CA PRO A 196 -16.76 1.98 10.50
C PRO A 196 -15.71 2.55 11.47
N LYS A 197 -15.24 1.76 12.43
CA LYS A 197 -14.20 2.20 13.39
C LYS A 197 -12.84 2.47 12.73
N TYR A 198 -12.58 1.89 11.55
CA TYR A 198 -11.35 2.11 10.78
C TYR A 198 -11.50 3.22 9.74
N LEU A 199 -12.71 3.74 9.54
CA LEU A 199 -12.92 4.90 8.69
C LEU A 199 -12.36 6.11 9.42
N ARG A 200 -11.30 6.70 8.88
CA ARG A 200 -10.77 7.97 9.42
C ARG A 200 -11.83 9.04 9.28
N LYS A 201 -12.23 9.64 10.40
CA LYS A 201 -13.02 10.84 10.33
C LYS A 201 -12.21 11.93 9.63
N PRO A 202 -12.81 12.73 8.75
CA PRO A 202 -12.11 13.80 8.02
C PRO A 202 -11.37 14.79 8.93
N GLU A 203 -11.78 14.89 10.19
CA GLU A 203 -11.22 15.79 11.20
C GLU A 203 -9.96 15.26 11.89
N GLU A 204 -9.66 13.97 11.75
CA GLU A 204 -8.48 13.33 12.38
C GLU A 204 -7.25 13.25 11.47
N SER A 205 -7.34 13.77 10.24
CA SER A 205 -6.19 13.88 9.34
C SER A 205 -5.48 15.21 9.52
N PHE A 206 -4.62 15.28 10.56
CA PHE A 206 -3.65 16.36 10.88
C PHE A 206 -4.22 17.72 11.27
#